data_f29c448c6b6e3432fdb832ae07a16170
#
_entry.id   f29c448c6b6e3432fdb832ae07a16170
#
_cell.length_a   1.000
_cell.length_b   1.000
_cell.length_c   1.000
_cell.angle_alpha   90.00
_cell.angle_beta   90.00
_cell.angle_gamma   90.00
#
_symmetry.space_group_name_H-M   'P 1'
#
loop_
_entity.id
_entity.type
_entity.pdbx_description
1 polymer ?
#
loop_
_entity_poly.entity_id
_entity_poly.type
_entity_poly.pdbx_seq_one_letter_code
_entity_poly.pdbx_strand_id
1 'polypeptide(L)'
;MLSIQGAETVPEWHETLDYENEDKRVARTARFDLTITETLAPGQSREFIVKLPSPMTDPDSADVLANLDYAQARAETRQFWLDWINRGARFRVPEDAVNDLFRASVWHALRLPRRHGANGPDVAIDLPYSNFAYDQTGIPWPGVQSIYVDYMLYELRGYFRVALEELLDEFRSNQDANGHVSGFANWTMYTPAMLYASAQYYLLSHDKRGFDLLLPYALKALEWCENESKRAQALQELQGLIEGPLNDGTGDGVWAINQAYMYAGLERFGTALAEFRDSHARAALDEAQRIHASIQRGFEEASSSSPLVQLRDHTWQPFVPSNARTPRRLMEIWYPTDVDTGPLHLIRLKALPADSPLADFLLNDHEDNLFLKGWGAANEPVYRPQGLAYLYRDNPEAAIRTFYSQMACAFSHTVFEPVEHRWMHGQYFGPPSTDGSWFELFRDMLIRETDDHTLLLGQATPRKWLSDGKEIEVSRAPTYFGEVSFHIESHSQSGTITAEIDLPESGGATMLLIRLRHPAAKPIRSVSVNGQAWQDFDPGKEWVRIEKPTERHYEVSASY
;
A
#
# COMPACT_ATOMS: atom_id res chain seq x y z
N MET A 1 32.99 -10.26 14.43
CA MET A 1 34.15 -11.10 13.98
C MET A 1 34.01 -11.27 12.48
N LEU A 2 35.09 -11.07 11.72
CA LEU A 2 35.16 -11.32 10.27
C LEU A 2 35.85 -12.64 10.04
N SER A 3 35.29 -13.54 9.26
CA SER A 3 35.94 -14.78 8.85
C SER A 3 36.06 -14.85 7.33
N ILE A 4 37.25 -15.09 6.81
CA ILE A 4 37.49 -15.26 5.39
C ILE A 4 38.15 -16.62 5.15
N GLN A 5 37.55 -17.41 4.32
CA GLN A 5 38.01 -18.75 4.00
C GLN A 5 38.86 -18.72 2.72
N GLY A 6 40.12 -19.19 2.80
CA GLY A 6 40.95 -19.45 1.62
C GLY A 6 41.98 -18.39 1.23
N ALA A 7 42.33 -17.43 2.09
CA ALA A 7 43.37 -16.44 1.82
C ALA A 7 44.32 -16.25 2.99
N GLU A 8 45.59 -15.99 2.71
CA GLU A 8 46.51 -15.38 3.68
C GLU A 8 46.15 -13.90 3.80
N THR A 9 45.81 -13.45 5.02
CA THR A 9 45.27 -12.11 5.25
C THR A 9 46.16 -11.36 6.23
N VAL A 10 46.52 -10.13 5.89
CA VAL A 10 47.14 -9.18 6.83
C VAL A 10 46.10 -8.12 7.15
N PRO A 11 45.56 -8.09 8.39
CA PRO A 11 44.58 -7.07 8.78
C PRO A 11 45.29 -5.75 9.14
N GLU A 12 44.85 -4.66 8.56
CA GLU A 12 45.21 -3.30 8.98
C GLU A 12 44.04 -2.61 9.62
N TRP A 13 44.25 -2.07 10.82
CA TRP A 13 43.25 -1.26 11.53
C TRP A 13 43.49 0.22 11.28
N HIS A 14 42.48 0.91 10.78
CA HIS A 14 42.45 2.37 10.71
C HIS A 14 41.31 2.89 11.57
N GLU A 15 41.60 3.75 12.53
CA GLU A 15 40.62 4.50 13.29
C GLU A 15 40.56 5.90 12.71
N THR A 16 39.44 6.26 12.08
CA THR A 16 39.20 7.60 11.55
C THR A 16 38.06 8.27 12.31
N LEU A 17 38.23 9.53 12.65
CA LEU A 17 37.21 10.42 13.14
C LEU A 17 36.47 11.02 11.93
N ASP A 18 35.33 10.46 11.59
CA ASP A 18 34.67 10.81 10.34
C ASP A 18 33.65 11.95 10.45
N TYR A 19 33.23 12.35 11.65
CA TYR A 19 32.16 13.34 11.77
C TYR A 19 32.11 14.02 13.15
N GLU A 20 32.16 15.36 13.16
CA GLU A 20 31.72 16.22 14.27
C GLU A 20 30.35 16.80 13.92
N ASN A 21 29.29 16.39 14.61
CA ASN A 21 27.99 17.04 14.44
C ASN A 21 27.84 18.23 15.41
N GLU A 22 26.84 19.09 15.18
CA GLU A 22 26.57 20.31 15.97
C GLU A 22 26.37 20.03 17.47
N ASP A 23 26.04 18.80 17.87
CA ASP A 23 25.88 18.35 19.25
C ASP A 23 27.17 17.84 19.90
N LYS A 24 28.31 17.95 19.24
CA LYS A 24 29.64 17.47 19.72
C LYS A 24 29.71 15.98 20.06
N ARG A 25 28.85 15.17 19.47
CA ARG A 25 28.96 13.72 19.52
C ARG A 25 29.95 13.27 18.45
N VAL A 26 31.10 12.80 18.89
CA VAL A 26 32.11 12.23 17.99
C VAL A 26 31.71 10.81 17.67
N ALA A 27 31.28 10.55 16.44
CA ALA A 27 31.15 9.19 15.93
C ALA A 27 32.55 8.67 15.58
N ARG A 28 33.00 7.65 16.29
CA ARG A 28 34.23 6.92 15.92
C ARG A 28 33.84 5.77 14.99
N THR A 29 34.25 5.86 13.74
CA THR A 29 34.17 4.75 12.80
C THR A 29 35.48 4.01 12.81
N ALA A 30 35.43 2.72 13.17
CA ALA A 30 36.60 1.82 12.98
C ALA A 30 36.49 1.25 11.57
N ARG A 31 37.47 1.55 10.73
CA ARG A 31 37.62 0.95 9.42
C ARG A 31 38.62 -0.19 9.52
N PHE A 32 38.22 -1.37 9.05
CA PHE A 32 39.04 -2.53 8.94
C PHE A 32 39.25 -2.83 7.46
N ASP A 33 40.47 -2.64 6.98
CA ASP A 33 40.84 -2.96 5.61
C ASP A 33 41.49 -4.36 5.55
N LEU A 34 40.94 -5.21 4.72
CA LEU A 34 41.48 -6.54 4.45
C LEU A 34 41.84 -6.64 2.98
N THR A 35 43.12 -6.70 2.71
CA THR A 35 43.65 -6.84 1.34
C THR A 35 43.95 -8.29 1.04
N ILE A 36 43.35 -8.82 -0.02
CA ILE A 36 43.62 -10.15 -0.55
C ILE A 36 44.33 -9.97 -1.89
N THR A 37 45.51 -10.49 -2.02
CA THR A 37 46.29 -10.45 -3.28
C THR A 37 46.46 -11.87 -3.83
N GLU A 38 46.02 -12.09 -5.07
CA GLU A 38 46.10 -13.36 -5.75
C GLU A 38 46.65 -13.18 -7.17
N THR A 39 47.43 -14.13 -7.62
CA THR A 39 47.88 -14.19 -9.02
C THR A 39 47.06 -15.25 -9.75
N LEU A 40 46.28 -14.83 -10.73
CA LEU A 40 45.45 -15.74 -11.53
C LEU A 40 46.08 -15.95 -12.90
N ALA A 41 46.17 -17.19 -13.34
CA ALA A 41 46.54 -17.52 -14.72
C ALA A 41 45.36 -17.22 -15.67
N PRO A 42 45.57 -16.99 -16.97
CA PRO A 42 44.49 -16.76 -17.92
C PRO A 42 43.45 -17.87 -17.86
N GLY A 43 42.17 -17.46 -17.66
CA GLY A 43 41.02 -18.37 -17.53
C GLY A 43 40.79 -18.96 -16.13
N GLN A 44 41.66 -18.69 -15.16
CA GLN A 44 41.41 -19.05 -13.75
C GLN A 44 40.50 -18.05 -13.06
N SER A 45 39.66 -18.57 -12.15
CA SER A 45 38.86 -17.79 -11.21
C SER A 45 39.12 -18.29 -9.79
N ARG A 46 38.97 -17.39 -8.81
CA ARG A 46 39.02 -17.75 -7.39
C ARG A 46 37.84 -17.10 -6.67
N GLU A 47 37.19 -17.85 -5.81
CA GLU A 47 36.08 -17.40 -5.00
C GLU A 47 36.52 -17.22 -3.56
N PHE A 48 36.09 -16.12 -2.94
CA PHE A 48 36.29 -15.85 -1.52
C PHE A 48 34.95 -15.73 -0.83
N ILE A 49 34.80 -16.39 0.32
CA ILE A 49 33.61 -16.31 1.15
C ILE A 49 33.93 -15.43 2.35
N VAL A 50 33.22 -14.30 2.43
CA VAL A 50 33.29 -13.36 3.56
C VAL A 50 32.07 -13.54 4.43
N LYS A 51 32.26 -13.79 5.72
CA LYS A 51 31.19 -14.00 6.70
C LYS A 51 31.17 -12.83 7.68
N LEU A 52 30.13 -12.05 7.62
CA LEU A 52 29.87 -10.88 8.48
C LEU A 52 28.61 -11.15 9.31
N PRO A 53 28.74 -11.35 10.62
CA PRO A 53 27.55 -11.47 11.46
C PRO A 53 26.86 -10.11 11.64
N SER A 54 25.55 -10.09 11.50
CA SER A 54 24.69 -8.94 11.78
C SER A 54 23.39 -9.43 12.45
N PRO A 55 23.11 -9.02 13.69
CA PRO A 55 23.94 -8.24 14.59
C PRO A 55 25.25 -8.94 14.99
N MET A 56 26.14 -8.21 15.65
CA MET A 56 27.38 -8.82 16.16
C MET A 56 27.06 -9.99 17.07
N THR A 57 27.65 -11.15 16.77
CA THR A 57 27.46 -12.36 17.55
C THR A 57 28.42 -12.43 18.73
N ASP A 58 28.01 -13.14 19.77
CA ASP A 58 28.87 -13.49 20.89
C ASP A 58 30.14 -14.20 20.37
N PRO A 59 31.31 -13.95 20.97
CA PRO A 59 32.54 -14.70 20.67
C PRO A 59 32.35 -16.21 20.68
N ASP A 60 31.50 -16.75 21.54
CA ASP A 60 31.20 -18.18 21.63
C ASP A 60 30.49 -18.74 20.39
N SER A 61 29.91 -17.86 19.55
CA SER A 61 29.29 -18.23 18.26
C SER A 61 30.29 -18.22 17.09
N ALA A 62 31.57 -17.93 17.33
CA ALA A 62 32.57 -17.82 16.28
C ALA A 62 32.77 -19.12 15.49
N ASP A 63 32.71 -20.26 16.18
CA ASP A 63 32.84 -21.57 15.57
C ASP A 63 31.66 -21.92 14.68
N VAL A 64 30.46 -21.51 15.06
CA VAL A 64 29.24 -21.66 14.24
C VAL A 64 29.40 -20.86 12.95
N LEU A 65 29.82 -19.60 13.06
CA LEU A 65 30.06 -18.75 11.89
C LEU A 65 31.16 -19.30 10.98
N ALA A 66 32.29 -19.77 11.58
CA ALA A 66 33.40 -20.34 10.83
C ALA A 66 32.99 -21.58 10.03
N ASN A 67 32.16 -22.44 10.62
CA ASN A 67 31.72 -23.70 10.03
C ASN A 67 30.48 -23.57 9.11
N LEU A 68 29.89 -22.40 9.01
CA LEU A 68 28.71 -22.17 8.14
C LEU A 68 29.10 -22.41 6.67
N ASP A 69 28.43 -23.37 6.02
CA ASP A 69 28.58 -23.57 4.57
C ASP A 69 27.76 -22.52 3.81
N TYR A 70 28.40 -21.78 2.92
CA TYR A 70 27.78 -20.71 2.16
C TYR A 70 26.67 -21.21 1.22
N ALA A 71 26.94 -22.31 0.51
CA ALA A 71 25.99 -22.83 -0.47
C ALA A 71 24.73 -23.35 0.20
N GLN A 72 24.90 -24.06 1.32
CA GLN A 72 23.80 -24.54 2.14
C GLN A 72 23.01 -23.38 2.75
N ALA A 73 23.66 -22.42 3.41
CA ALA A 73 23.01 -21.26 4.02
C ALA A 73 22.24 -20.42 2.99
N ARG A 74 22.81 -20.23 1.79
CA ARG A 74 22.13 -19.55 0.69
C ARG A 74 20.88 -20.31 0.23
N ALA A 75 20.97 -21.64 0.10
CA ALA A 75 19.82 -22.45 -0.30
C ALA A 75 18.70 -22.44 0.75
N GLU A 76 19.05 -22.57 2.03
CA GLU A 76 18.10 -22.51 3.15
C GLU A 76 17.44 -21.14 3.26
N THR A 77 18.20 -20.04 3.17
CA THR A 77 17.66 -18.67 3.20
C THR A 77 16.71 -18.44 2.02
N ARG A 78 17.10 -18.88 0.82
CA ARG A 78 16.25 -18.77 -0.35
C ARG A 78 14.95 -19.55 -0.17
N GLN A 79 15.02 -20.78 0.32
CA GLN A 79 13.83 -21.61 0.56
C GLN A 79 12.94 -21.00 1.65
N PHE A 80 13.52 -20.51 2.74
CA PHE A 80 12.79 -19.81 3.81
C PHE A 80 11.93 -18.65 3.26
N TRP A 81 12.52 -17.78 2.44
CA TRP A 81 11.80 -16.64 1.87
C TRP A 81 10.75 -17.06 0.83
N LEU A 82 11.05 -18.07 0.00
CA LEU A 82 10.07 -18.60 -0.93
C LEU A 82 8.86 -19.22 -0.22
N ASP A 83 9.09 -19.91 0.88
CA ASP A 83 8.02 -20.48 1.69
C ASP A 83 7.14 -19.38 2.30
N TRP A 84 7.75 -18.29 2.76
CA TRP A 84 7.00 -17.14 3.26
C TRP A 84 6.21 -16.43 2.14
N ILE A 85 6.85 -16.11 1.04
CA ILE A 85 6.19 -15.43 -0.11
C ILE A 85 4.99 -16.25 -0.62
N ASN A 86 5.08 -17.58 -0.60
CA ASN A 86 4.03 -18.46 -1.08
C ASN A 86 2.85 -18.66 -0.09
N ARG A 87 2.92 -18.13 1.13
CA ARG A 87 1.81 -18.23 2.10
C ARG A 87 0.67 -17.29 1.79
N GLY A 88 0.95 -16.10 1.28
CA GLY A 88 -0.04 -15.10 0.92
C GLY A 88 -0.73 -15.35 -0.42
N ALA A 89 -1.51 -14.37 -0.83
CA ALA A 89 -2.09 -14.30 -2.18
C ALA A 89 -1.00 -14.25 -3.24
N ARG A 90 -1.27 -14.82 -4.41
CA ARG A 90 -0.34 -14.81 -5.55
C ARG A 90 -0.96 -14.10 -6.73
N PHE A 91 -0.16 -13.25 -7.35
CA PHE A 91 -0.52 -12.51 -8.54
C PHE A 91 0.53 -12.76 -9.61
N ARG A 92 0.10 -13.27 -10.75
CA ARG A 92 0.97 -13.57 -11.89
C ARG A 92 0.36 -12.98 -13.15
N VAL A 93 1.15 -12.20 -13.86
CA VAL A 93 0.77 -11.59 -15.14
C VAL A 93 1.83 -11.91 -16.19
N PRO A 94 1.54 -11.81 -17.49
CA PRO A 94 2.50 -12.16 -18.54
C PRO A 94 3.52 -11.02 -18.78
N GLU A 95 4.06 -10.46 -17.71
CA GLU A 95 5.12 -9.42 -17.71
C GLU A 95 6.07 -9.66 -16.55
N ASP A 96 7.27 -10.19 -16.86
CA ASP A 96 8.24 -10.63 -15.87
C ASP A 96 8.64 -9.52 -14.89
N ALA A 97 8.83 -8.28 -15.39
CA ALA A 97 9.19 -7.15 -14.54
C ALA A 97 8.13 -6.83 -13.47
N VAL A 98 6.85 -7.02 -13.78
CA VAL A 98 5.74 -6.86 -12.81
C VAL A 98 5.75 -7.99 -11.79
N ASN A 99 5.96 -9.23 -12.24
CA ASN A 99 6.05 -10.39 -11.36
C ASN A 99 7.28 -10.30 -10.43
N ASP A 100 8.40 -9.80 -10.94
CA ASP A 100 9.62 -9.59 -10.16
C ASP A 100 9.43 -8.49 -9.11
N LEU A 101 8.82 -7.37 -9.49
CA LEU A 101 8.47 -6.32 -8.54
C LEU A 101 7.49 -6.82 -7.48
N PHE A 102 6.45 -7.58 -7.87
CA PHE A 102 5.51 -8.17 -6.90
C PHE A 102 6.24 -9.05 -5.87
N ARG A 103 7.13 -9.95 -6.32
CA ARG A 103 7.91 -10.81 -5.40
C ARG A 103 8.85 -10.01 -4.51
N ALA A 104 9.53 -9.02 -5.07
CA ALA A 104 10.40 -8.13 -4.31
C ALA A 104 9.63 -7.33 -3.26
N SER A 105 8.49 -6.76 -3.63
CA SER A 105 7.60 -6.00 -2.75
C SER A 105 7.08 -6.86 -1.58
N VAL A 106 6.68 -8.11 -1.83
CA VAL A 106 6.31 -9.05 -0.75
C VAL A 106 7.51 -9.34 0.18
N TRP A 107 8.68 -9.55 -0.39
CA TRP A 107 9.89 -9.78 0.41
C TRP A 107 10.27 -8.54 1.24
N HIS A 108 10.20 -7.35 0.65
CA HIS A 108 10.43 -6.08 1.36
C HIS A 108 9.47 -5.94 2.55
N ALA A 109 8.19 -6.19 2.34
CA ALA A 109 7.18 -6.13 3.39
C ALA A 109 7.47 -7.12 4.53
N LEU A 110 7.74 -8.39 4.20
CA LEU A 110 7.93 -9.45 5.19
C LEU A 110 9.25 -9.37 5.97
N ARG A 111 10.25 -8.64 5.46
CA ARG A 111 11.51 -8.42 6.18
C ARG A 111 11.49 -7.25 7.16
N LEU A 112 10.46 -6.37 7.07
CA LEU A 112 10.39 -5.16 7.88
C LEU A 112 10.07 -5.43 9.35
N PRO A 113 9.10 -6.31 9.71
CA PRO A 113 8.77 -6.55 11.11
C PRO A 113 9.99 -7.00 11.89
N ARG A 114 10.29 -6.32 12.97
CA ARG A 114 11.46 -6.60 13.82
C ARG A 114 11.03 -6.77 15.26
N ARG A 115 11.64 -7.76 15.90
CA ARG A 115 11.50 -7.94 17.34
C ARG A 115 12.57 -7.14 18.05
N HIS A 116 12.16 -6.29 18.96
CA HIS A 116 13.06 -5.54 19.81
C HIS A 116 12.63 -5.63 21.29
N GLY A 117 13.57 -5.34 22.18
CA GLY A 117 13.36 -5.49 23.61
C GLY A 117 14.19 -6.60 24.24
N ALA A 118 14.22 -6.63 25.57
CA ALA A 118 14.93 -7.66 26.32
C ALA A 118 14.26 -9.02 26.14
N ASN A 119 15.06 -10.09 26.23
CA ASN A 119 14.59 -11.46 26.17
C ASN A 119 13.43 -11.69 27.15
N GLY A 120 12.22 -11.91 26.65
CA GLY A 120 11.05 -12.17 27.49
C GLY A 120 9.74 -12.21 26.71
N PRO A 121 8.61 -12.43 27.40
CA PRO A 121 7.28 -12.46 26.77
C PRO A 121 6.82 -11.10 26.21
N ASP A 122 7.49 -10.01 26.59
CA ASP A 122 7.15 -8.63 26.20
C ASP A 122 8.00 -8.12 25.04
N VAL A 123 8.34 -8.99 24.09
CA VAL A 123 9.05 -8.60 22.88
C VAL A 123 8.09 -7.80 22.00
N ALA A 124 8.36 -6.53 21.84
CA ALA A 124 7.66 -5.68 20.89
C ALA A 124 8.04 -6.06 19.45
N ILE A 125 7.08 -5.96 18.56
CA ILE A 125 7.30 -6.10 17.11
C ILE A 125 7.01 -4.73 16.54
N ASP A 126 7.98 -4.12 15.89
CA ASP A 126 7.76 -2.86 15.20
C ASP A 126 7.97 -2.97 13.70
N LEU A 127 7.36 -2.06 12.99
CA LEU A 127 7.49 -1.90 11.57
C LEU A 127 8.28 -0.62 11.30
N PRO A 128 9.59 -0.72 11.02
CA PRO A 128 10.40 0.47 10.79
C PRO A 128 9.96 1.16 9.50
N TYR A 129 9.99 2.49 9.51
CA TYR A 129 9.71 3.32 8.34
C TYR A 129 10.62 2.97 7.15
N SER A 130 11.88 2.66 7.44
CA SER A 130 12.84 2.25 6.41
C SER A 130 13.97 1.44 7.02
N ASN A 131 14.69 0.71 6.17
CA ASN A 131 15.93 0.04 6.60
C ASN A 131 16.98 1.01 7.13
N PHE A 132 16.96 2.24 6.65
CA PHE A 132 17.95 3.28 6.96
C PHE A 132 17.72 3.89 8.36
N ALA A 133 16.47 4.08 8.76
CA ALA A 133 16.14 4.70 10.05
C ALA A 133 16.66 3.89 11.25
N TYR A 134 16.87 2.60 11.07
CA TYR A 134 17.34 1.71 12.12
C TYR A 134 18.80 1.93 12.52
N ASP A 135 19.65 2.26 11.56
CA ASP A 135 21.10 2.30 11.77
C ASP A 135 21.58 3.59 12.42
N GLN A 136 20.79 4.66 12.36
CA GLN A 136 21.23 5.98 12.79
C GLN A 136 21.09 6.25 14.28
N THR A 137 20.12 5.65 14.94
CA THR A 137 19.79 6.03 16.33
C THR A 137 19.89 4.88 17.32
N GLY A 138 19.93 3.64 16.88
CA GLY A 138 19.83 2.45 17.75
C GLY A 138 18.50 2.36 18.49
N ILE A 139 17.56 3.25 18.19
CA ILE A 139 16.21 3.26 18.72
C ILE A 139 15.30 2.97 17.53
N PRO A 140 14.47 1.92 17.58
CA PRO A 140 13.47 1.71 16.56
C PRO A 140 12.56 2.94 16.49
N TRP A 141 12.39 3.47 15.31
CA TRP A 141 11.37 4.47 15.09
C TRP A 141 10.03 3.78 15.30
N PRO A 142 9.16 4.33 16.14
CA PRO A 142 7.85 3.73 16.33
C PRO A 142 7.18 3.61 14.97
N GLY A 143 6.66 2.44 14.70
CA GLY A 143 6.16 2.06 13.39
C GLY A 143 4.84 2.69 13.01
N VAL A 144 4.66 3.96 13.27
CA VAL A 144 3.37 4.63 13.07
C VAL A 144 2.96 4.76 11.61
N GLN A 145 3.82 4.40 10.70
CA GLN A 145 3.43 4.28 9.30
C GLN A 145 2.76 2.95 8.96
N SER A 146 2.67 2.03 9.88
CA SER A 146 1.88 0.80 9.77
C SER A 146 0.45 1.03 9.29
N ILE A 147 -0.12 2.16 9.59
CA ILE A 147 -1.46 2.56 9.23
C ILE A 147 -1.72 2.53 7.72
N TYR A 148 -0.72 2.91 6.93
CA TYR A 148 -0.79 2.72 5.47
C TYR A 148 -0.36 1.34 5.06
N VAL A 149 0.36 0.69 5.93
CA VAL A 149 1.26 -0.39 5.63
C VAL A 149 0.59 -1.71 5.90
N ASP A 150 -0.06 -1.89 7.07
CA ASP A 150 -0.66 -3.16 7.45
C ASP A 150 -1.75 -3.57 6.47
N TYR A 151 -2.66 -2.66 6.15
CA TYR A 151 -3.69 -2.91 5.17
C TYR A 151 -3.11 -3.22 3.77
N MET A 152 -2.27 -2.34 3.25
CA MET A 152 -1.73 -2.46 1.90
C MET A 152 -0.64 -3.53 1.79
N LEU A 153 0.19 -3.72 2.82
CA LEU A 153 1.31 -4.66 2.80
C LEU A 153 0.89 -6.08 3.17
N TYR A 154 0.09 -6.24 4.21
CA TYR A 154 -0.17 -7.55 4.78
C TYR A 154 -1.59 -8.03 4.54
N GLU A 155 -2.60 -7.22 4.80
CA GLU A 155 -3.99 -7.64 4.75
C GLU A 155 -4.46 -7.94 3.33
N LEU A 156 -4.21 -7.05 2.38
CA LEU A 156 -4.53 -7.27 0.95
C LEU A 156 -3.78 -8.46 0.34
N ARG A 157 -2.69 -8.89 0.96
CA ARG A 157 -1.87 -10.03 0.53
C ARG A 157 -2.15 -11.31 1.32
N GLY A 158 -3.01 -11.27 2.34
CA GLY A 158 -3.38 -12.44 3.15
C GLY A 158 -2.35 -12.82 4.22
N TYR A 159 -1.47 -11.91 4.64
CA TYR A 159 -0.56 -12.10 5.76
C TYR A 159 -1.18 -11.65 7.08
N PHE A 160 -2.40 -12.10 7.38
CA PHE A 160 -3.21 -11.64 8.50
C PHE A 160 -2.57 -11.81 9.87
N ARG A 161 -1.74 -12.86 10.05
CA ARG A 161 -1.04 -13.02 11.30
C ARG A 161 -0.02 -11.91 11.54
N VAL A 162 0.70 -11.50 10.50
CA VAL A 162 1.67 -10.40 10.59
C VAL A 162 0.93 -9.10 10.87
N ALA A 163 -0.13 -8.80 10.11
CA ALA A 163 -0.97 -7.62 10.33
C ALA A 163 -1.51 -7.55 11.77
N LEU A 164 -2.03 -8.65 12.32
CA LEU A 164 -2.54 -8.66 13.69
C LEU A 164 -1.46 -8.36 14.74
N GLU A 165 -0.28 -8.97 14.60
CA GLU A 165 0.83 -8.76 15.51
C GLU A 165 1.28 -7.28 15.48
N GLU A 166 1.38 -6.67 14.29
CA GLU A 166 1.74 -5.26 14.09
C GLU A 166 0.67 -4.31 14.67
N LEU A 167 -0.60 -4.49 14.29
CA LEU A 167 -1.70 -3.65 14.80
C LEU A 167 -1.80 -3.67 16.33
N LEU A 168 -1.64 -4.85 16.94
CA LEU A 168 -1.65 -4.96 18.41
C LEU A 168 -0.48 -4.24 19.05
N ASP A 169 0.70 -4.31 18.46
CA ASP A 169 1.89 -3.66 19.00
C ASP A 169 1.80 -2.14 18.83
N GLU A 170 1.31 -1.65 17.69
CA GLU A 170 1.03 -0.25 17.46
C GLU A 170 0.08 0.34 18.51
N PHE A 171 -1.04 -0.30 18.77
CA PHE A 171 -1.96 0.15 19.80
C PHE A 171 -1.32 0.14 21.20
N ARG A 172 -0.56 -0.90 21.55
CA ARG A 172 0.07 -1.01 22.87
C ARG A 172 1.16 0.03 23.09
N SER A 173 1.91 0.32 22.04
CA SER A 173 3.07 1.21 22.10
C SER A 173 2.69 2.68 21.96
N ASN A 174 1.66 3.02 21.18
CA ASN A 174 1.39 4.36 20.72
C ASN A 174 0.01 4.92 21.12
N GLN A 175 -0.89 4.11 21.69
CA GLN A 175 -2.20 4.58 22.12
C GLN A 175 -2.16 5.13 23.56
N ASP A 176 -2.60 6.38 23.74
CA ASP A 176 -2.74 6.98 25.05
C ASP A 176 -4.04 6.56 25.78
N ALA A 177 -4.21 7.06 27.01
CA ALA A 177 -5.37 6.74 27.84
C ALA A 177 -6.72 7.22 27.23
N ASN A 178 -6.67 8.26 26.38
CA ASN A 178 -7.86 8.83 25.73
C ASN A 178 -8.17 8.15 24.38
N GLY A 179 -7.37 7.16 23.98
CA GLY A 179 -7.56 6.43 22.74
C GLY A 179 -6.84 7.02 21.53
N HIS A 180 -6.17 8.17 21.68
CA HIS A 180 -5.37 8.78 20.63
C HIS A 180 -4.15 7.92 20.32
N VAL A 181 -3.91 7.62 19.07
CA VAL A 181 -2.70 6.96 18.59
C VAL A 181 -1.78 8.05 18.06
N SER A 182 -0.65 8.22 18.74
CA SER A 182 0.39 9.15 18.34
C SER A 182 1.65 8.38 17.98
N GLY A 183 2.22 8.66 16.85
CA GLY A 183 3.49 8.08 16.49
C GLY A 183 4.60 9.11 16.49
N PHE A 184 5.49 8.96 15.51
CA PHE A 184 6.68 9.78 15.38
C PHE A 184 6.38 11.28 15.40
N ALA A 185 5.32 11.74 14.75
CA ALA A 185 5.03 13.17 14.55
C ALA A 185 3.61 13.60 14.94
N ASN A 186 2.92 12.83 15.74
CA ASN A 186 1.58 13.15 16.24
C ASN A 186 0.57 13.54 15.14
N TRP A 187 0.57 12.83 14.02
CA TRP A 187 -0.33 13.10 12.90
C TRP A 187 -1.76 12.75 13.25
N THR A 188 -2.67 13.67 13.01
CA THR A 188 -4.09 13.53 13.39
C THR A 188 -4.76 12.32 12.75
N MET A 189 -4.35 11.96 11.55
CA MET A 189 -4.94 10.84 10.81
C MET A 189 -4.60 9.46 11.37
N TYR A 190 -3.59 9.31 12.24
CA TYR A 190 -3.18 8.00 12.72
C TYR A 190 -4.29 7.25 13.45
N THR A 191 -4.98 7.91 14.35
CA THR A 191 -6.05 7.26 15.11
C THR A 191 -7.17 6.71 14.21
N PRO A 192 -7.79 7.51 13.32
CA PRO A 192 -8.80 6.97 12.42
C PRO A 192 -8.26 5.98 11.40
N ALA A 193 -6.99 6.07 11.01
CA ALA A 193 -6.39 5.09 10.11
C ALA A 193 -6.14 3.75 10.80
N MET A 194 -5.85 3.72 12.10
CA MET A 194 -5.82 2.48 12.89
C MET A 194 -7.19 1.81 12.96
N LEU A 195 -8.28 2.59 13.01
CA LEU A 195 -9.63 2.03 12.88
C LEU A 195 -9.84 1.41 11.50
N TYR A 196 -9.40 2.10 10.46
CA TYR A 196 -9.49 1.61 9.08
C TYR A 196 -8.75 0.29 8.91
N ALA A 197 -7.47 0.21 9.31
CA ALA A 197 -6.68 -1.01 9.25
C ALA A 197 -7.30 -2.15 10.08
N SER A 198 -7.71 -1.88 11.33
CA SER A 198 -8.36 -2.89 12.18
C SER A 198 -9.65 -3.44 11.56
N ALA A 199 -10.43 -2.58 10.89
CA ALA A 199 -11.63 -2.99 10.19
C ALA A 199 -11.30 -3.85 8.95
N GLN A 200 -10.32 -3.43 8.16
CA GLN A 200 -9.89 -4.19 6.98
C GLN A 200 -9.31 -5.56 7.35
N TYR A 201 -8.56 -5.63 8.46
CA TYR A 201 -8.13 -6.91 9.00
C TYR A 201 -9.31 -7.88 9.16
N TYR A 202 -10.38 -7.44 9.85
CA TYR A 202 -11.54 -8.32 10.08
C TYR A 202 -12.33 -8.61 8.80
N LEU A 203 -12.61 -7.59 8.01
CA LEU A 203 -13.42 -7.72 6.78
C LEU A 203 -12.76 -8.64 5.73
N LEU A 204 -11.42 -8.66 5.67
CA LEU A 204 -10.67 -9.48 4.72
C LEU A 204 -10.32 -10.86 5.27
N SER A 205 -10.06 -10.99 6.58
CA SER A 205 -9.66 -12.27 7.19
C SER A 205 -10.83 -13.09 7.71
N HIS A 206 -11.93 -12.44 8.08
CA HIS A 206 -13.04 -13.01 8.86
C HIS A 206 -12.59 -13.66 10.19
N ASP A 207 -11.40 -13.27 10.70
CA ASP A 207 -10.86 -13.79 11.96
C ASP A 207 -11.47 -13.07 13.17
N LYS A 208 -12.55 -13.62 13.68
CA LYS A 208 -13.23 -13.10 14.87
C LYS A 208 -12.33 -13.06 16.11
N ARG A 209 -11.42 -14.03 16.26
CA ARG A 209 -10.55 -14.10 17.46
C ARG A 209 -9.48 -13.01 17.42
N GLY A 210 -8.88 -12.80 16.26
CA GLY A 210 -7.94 -11.70 16.07
C GLY A 210 -8.61 -10.34 16.27
N PHE A 211 -9.82 -10.16 15.73
CA PHE A 211 -10.57 -8.92 15.90
C PHE A 211 -10.98 -8.67 17.36
N ASP A 212 -11.36 -9.71 18.12
CA ASP A 212 -11.60 -9.62 19.56
C ASP A 212 -10.39 -9.06 20.34
N LEU A 213 -9.17 -9.40 19.91
CA LEU A 213 -7.95 -8.88 20.53
C LEU A 213 -7.72 -7.39 20.23
N LEU A 214 -8.08 -6.93 19.02
CA LEU A 214 -7.99 -5.53 18.60
C LEU A 214 -9.09 -4.65 19.22
N LEU A 215 -10.27 -5.22 19.42
CA LEU A 215 -11.49 -4.50 19.77
C LEU A 215 -11.34 -3.56 20.98
N PRO A 216 -10.71 -3.93 22.13
CA PRO A 216 -10.56 -3.04 23.27
C PRO A 216 -9.78 -1.75 22.98
N TYR A 217 -8.80 -1.84 22.08
CA TYR A 217 -8.00 -0.69 21.66
C TYR A 217 -8.74 0.14 20.61
N ALA A 218 -9.32 -0.54 19.62
CA ALA A 218 -10.05 0.12 18.54
C ALA A 218 -11.29 0.86 19.05
N LEU A 219 -12.00 0.35 20.06
CA LEU A 219 -13.13 1.09 20.67
C LEU A 219 -12.67 2.37 21.40
N LYS A 220 -11.49 2.40 22.00
CA LYS A 220 -10.93 3.65 22.54
C LYS A 220 -10.57 4.64 21.44
N ALA A 221 -10.01 4.15 20.34
CA ALA A 221 -9.73 4.97 19.16
C ALA A 221 -11.01 5.52 18.54
N LEU A 222 -12.09 4.73 18.51
CA LEU A 222 -13.41 5.17 18.09
C LEU A 222 -13.93 6.32 18.98
N GLU A 223 -13.85 6.16 20.29
CA GLU A 223 -14.25 7.20 21.26
C GLU A 223 -13.47 8.49 21.03
N TRP A 224 -12.17 8.40 20.79
CA TRP A 224 -11.35 9.56 20.45
C TRP A 224 -11.83 10.25 19.16
N CYS A 225 -12.08 9.49 18.09
CA CYS A 225 -12.59 10.03 16.83
C CYS A 225 -13.95 10.71 17.00
N GLU A 226 -14.87 10.11 17.76
CA GLU A 226 -16.18 10.72 18.07
C GLU A 226 -16.03 12.02 18.86
N ASN A 227 -15.09 12.08 19.81
CA ASN A 227 -14.84 13.28 20.61
C ASN A 227 -14.22 14.40 19.77
N GLU A 228 -13.27 14.09 18.89
CA GLU A 228 -12.73 15.06 17.93
C GLU A 228 -13.78 15.58 16.96
N SER A 229 -14.65 14.73 16.47
CA SER A 229 -15.76 15.14 15.62
C SER A 229 -16.75 16.07 16.37
N LYS A 230 -17.10 15.74 17.62
CA LYS A 230 -17.95 16.61 18.46
C LYS A 230 -17.27 17.97 18.72
N ARG A 231 -15.96 17.97 18.96
CA ARG A 231 -15.17 19.20 19.10
C ARG A 231 -15.24 20.04 17.83
N ALA A 232 -15.01 19.43 16.67
CA ALA A 232 -15.05 20.10 15.38
C ALA A 232 -16.46 20.66 15.04
N GLN A 233 -17.52 19.98 15.44
CA GLN A 233 -18.89 20.46 15.27
C GLN A 233 -19.23 21.64 16.19
N ALA A 234 -18.65 21.67 17.39
CA ALA A 234 -18.86 22.77 18.34
C ALA A 234 -18.15 24.07 17.93
N LEU A 235 -17.10 23.97 17.11
CA LEU A 235 -16.34 25.09 16.59
C LEU A 235 -16.90 25.52 15.23
N GLN A 236 -17.60 26.66 15.20
CA GLN A 236 -18.29 27.14 13.99
C GLN A 236 -17.33 27.31 12.80
N GLU A 237 -16.09 27.71 13.06
CA GLU A 237 -15.06 27.89 12.04
C GLU A 237 -14.61 26.58 11.39
N LEU A 238 -14.79 25.43 12.04
CA LEU A 238 -14.41 24.13 11.50
C LEU A 238 -15.53 23.45 10.70
N GLN A 239 -16.78 23.86 10.90
CA GLN A 239 -17.94 23.32 10.19
C GLN A 239 -18.05 21.77 10.27
N GLY A 240 -17.53 21.17 11.34
CA GLY A 240 -17.49 19.74 11.54
C GLY A 240 -16.30 19.01 10.88
N LEU A 241 -15.32 19.76 10.35
CA LEU A 241 -14.05 19.22 9.87
C LEU A 241 -12.99 19.22 10.98
N ILE A 242 -12.22 18.15 11.10
CA ILE A 242 -11.19 18.07 12.14
C ILE A 242 -9.95 18.90 11.78
N GLU A 243 -9.34 19.50 12.80
CA GLU A 243 -8.11 20.28 12.67
C GLU A 243 -6.97 19.59 13.42
N GLY A 244 -5.80 19.56 12.85
CA GLY A 244 -4.60 19.07 13.48
C GLY A 244 -3.44 18.92 12.50
N PRO A 245 -2.26 18.48 12.98
CA PRO A 245 -1.08 18.32 12.14
C PRO A 245 -1.26 17.18 11.14
N LEU A 246 -0.59 17.29 10.00
CA LEU A 246 -0.57 16.29 8.95
C LEU A 246 0.75 15.50 8.94
N ASN A 247 1.87 16.20 9.10
CA ASN A 247 3.22 15.63 9.06
C ASN A 247 4.25 16.55 9.76
N ASP A 248 5.51 16.20 9.65
CA ASP A 248 6.66 16.76 10.36
C ASP A 248 6.80 18.28 10.30
N GLY A 249 6.13 18.98 9.45
CA GLY A 249 6.34 20.42 9.29
C GLY A 249 5.12 21.24 8.94
N THR A 250 3.93 20.63 8.88
CA THR A 250 2.75 21.35 8.38
C THR A 250 2.04 22.21 9.43
N GLY A 251 2.21 21.94 10.71
CA GLY A 251 1.36 22.53 11.74
C GLY A 251 -0.12 22.13 11.62
N ASP A 252 -0.95 22.73 12.47
CA ASP A 252 -2.38 22.45 12.50
C ASP A 252 -3.08 22.99 11.25
N GLY A 253 -4.01 22.22 10.74
CA GLY A 253 -4.82 22.57 9.58
C GLY A 253 -5.97 21.60 9.35
N VAL A 254 -6.89 22.00 8.50
CA VAL A 254 -8.01 21.16 8.06
C VAL A 254 -7.59 20.42 6.79
N TRP A 255 -6.72 19.43 6.98
CA TRP A 255 -6.07 18.70 5.90
C TRP A 255 -6.98 17.64 5.30
N ALA A 256 -7.00 17.54 3.97
CA ALA A 256 -7.84 16.62 3.21
C ALA A 256 -7.63 15.15 3.62
N ILE A 257 -6.39 14.71 3.78
CA ILE A 257 -6.08 13.33 4.17
C ILE A 257 -6.58 12.99 5.58
N ASN A 258 -6.51 13.95 6.54
CA ASN A 258 -7.06 13.77 7.88
C ASN A 258 -8.57 13.54 7.83
N GLN A 259 -9.28 14.31 6.99
CA GLN A 259 -10.72 14.15 6.80
C GLN A 259 -11.05 12.80 6.12
N ALA A 260 -10.28 12.44 5.10
CA ALA A 260 -10.46 11.20 4.37
C ALA A 260 -10.35 9.96 5.29
N TYR A 261 -9.31 9.92 6.13
CA TYR A 261 -9.15 8.83 7.09
C TYR A 261 -10.17 8.87 8.22
N MET A 262 -10.58 10.07 8.68
CA MET A 262 -11.63 10.17 9.70
C MET A 262 -12.95 9.56 9.20
N TYR A 263 -13.34 9.87 7.96
CA TYR A 263 -14.49 9.24 7.33
C TYR A 263 -14.32 7.74 7.15
N ALA A 264 -13.23 7.32 6.48
CA ALA A 264 -13.01 5.93 6.13
C ALA A 264 -12.82 5.02 7.35
N GLY A 265 -12.13 5.52 8.39
CA GLY A 265 -11.95 4.80 9.65
C GLY A 265 -13.27 4.53 10.35
N LEU A 266 -14.10 5.56 10.50
CA LEU A 266 -15.42 5.43 11.13
C LEU A 266 -16.36 4.54 10.31
N GLU A 267 -16.39 4.71 8.99
CA GLU A 267 -17.27 3.96 8.09
C GLU A 267 -16.89 2.48 8.08
N ARG A 268 -15.62 2.16 7.82
CA ARG A 268 -15.15 0.76 7.76
C ARG A 268 -15.22 0.07 9.10
N PHE A 269 -14.83 0.76 10.18
CA PHE A 269 -14.92 0.17 11.51
C PHE A 269 -16.37 -0.04 11.95
N GLY A 270 -17.26 0.91 11.64
CA GLY A 270 -18.70 0.75 11.84
C GLY A 270 -19.27 -0.44 11.07
N THR A 271 -18.83 -0.67 9.83
CA THR A 271 -19.19 -1.84 9.02
C THR A 271 -18.68 -3.14 9.65
N ALA A 272 -17.41 -3.18 10.06
CA ALA A 272 -16.84 -4.33 10.75
C ALA A 272 -17.56 -4.66 12.06
N LEU A 273 -17.86 -3.63 12.87
CA LEU A 273 -18.66 -3.77 14.08
C LEU A 273 -20.07 -4.30 13.81
N ALA A 274 -20.71 -3.88 12.71
CA ALA A 274 -22.05 -4.37 12.33
C ALA A 274 -22.01 -5.88 11.98
N GLU A 275 -21.03 -6.32 11.22
CA GLU A 275 -20.82 -7.75 10.92
C GLU A 275 -20.45 -8.55 12.17
N PHE A 276 -19.64 -7.98 13.04
CA PHE A 276 -19.29 -8.56 14.32
C PHE A 276 -20.44 -8.56 15.33
N ARG A 277 -21.50 -7.77 15.07
CA ARG A 277 -22.68 -7.55 15.91
C ARG A 277 -22.40 -6.80 17.20
N ASP A 278 -21.47 -5.85 17.15
CA ASP A 278 -21.18 -4.94 18.25
C ASP A 278 -22.17 -3.77 18.31
N SER A 279 -22.50 -3.33 19.52
CA SER A 279 -23.49 -2.28 19.76
C SER A 279 -23.05 -0.88 19.31
N HIS A 280 -21.75 -0.61 19.14
CA HIS A 280 -21.20 0.68 18.71
C HIS A 280 -21.34 0.91 17.19
N ALA A 281 -21.65 -0.14 16.41
CA ALA A 281 -21.73 -0.09 14.96
C ALA A 281 -22.59 1.08 14.44
N ARG A 282 -23.79 1.24 14.99
CA ARG A 282 -24.72 2.27 14.54
C ARG A 282 -24.20 3.68 14.80
N ALA A 283 -23.62 3.93 15.97
CA ALA A 283 -23.06 5.24 16.31
C ALA A 283 -21.88 5.60 15.40
N ALA A 284 -20.98 4.67 15.14
CA ALA A 284 -19.85 4.87 14.24
C ALA A 284 -20.30 5.19 12.81
N LEU A 285 -21.28 4.47 12.26
CA LEU A 285 -21.82 4.72 10.92
C LEU A 285 -22.56 6.05 10.81
N ASP A 286 -23.36 6.42 11.83
CA ASP A 286 -24.06 7.71 11.88
C ASP A 286 -23.05 8.87 11.95
N GLU A 287 -21.93 8.70 12.67
CA GLU A 287 -20.84 9.68 12.73
C GLU A 287 -20.12 9.79 11.38
N ALA A 288 -19.79 8.67 10.75
CA ALA A 288 -19.19 8.65 9.41
C ALA A 288 -20.04 9.43 8.40
N GLN A 289 -21.37 9.27 8.42
CA GLN A 289 -22.27 10.03 7.54
C GLN A 289 -22.24 11.54 7.80
N ARG A 290 -22.15 11.95 9.07
CA ARG A 290 -22.05 13.38 9.43
C ARG A 290 -20.73 13.99 8.92
N ILE A 291 -19.63 13.29 9.12
CA ILE A 291 -18.31 13.73 8.64
C ILE A 291 -18.29 13.78 7.12
N HIS A 292 -18.83 12.77 6.44
CA HIS A 292 -18.95 12.75 4.99
C HIS A 292 -19.67 14.01 4.45
N ALA A 293 -20.81 14.36 5.05
CA ALA A 293 -21.54 15.56 4.67
C ALA A 293 -20.74 16.86 4.96
N SER A 294 -19.96 16.89 6.03
CA SER A 294 -19.08 18.02 6.35
C SER A 294 -17.92 18.15 5.37
N ILE A 295 -17.31 17.02 4.96
CA ILE A 295 -16.25 16.99 3.94
C ILE A 295 -16.76 17.57 2.63
N GLN A 296 -17.90 17.10 2.13
CA GLN A 296 -18.47 17.61 0.88
C GLN A 296 -18.68 19.11 0.92
N ARG A 297 -19.40 19.63 1.91
CA ARG A 297 -19.64 21.08 2.05
C ARG A 297 -18.35 21.87 2.22
N GLY A 298 -17.45 21.42 3.10
CA GLY A 298 -16.24 22.16 3.41
C GLY A 298 -15.28 22.26 2.23
N PHE A 299 -15.14 21.20 1.43
CA PHE A 299 -14.28 21.23 0.24
C PHE A 299 -14.94 21.89 -0.96
N GLU A 300 -16.29 21.88 -1.08
CA GLU A 300 -17.00 22.73 -2.04
C GLU A 300 -16.79 24.23 -1.74
N GLU A 301 -16.92 24.63 -0.48
CA GLU A 301 -16.66 26.00 -0.04
C GLU A 301 -15.21 26.41 -0.24
N ALA A 302 -14.26 25.55 0.18
CA ALA A 302 -12.85 25.78 0.00
C ALA A 302 -12.47 25.91 -1.49
N SER A 303 -13.02 25.05 -2.35
CA SER A 303 -12.82 25.11 -3.79
C SER A 303 -13.40 26.37 -4.39
N SER A 304 -14.60 26.81 -3.98
CA SER A 304 -15.23 28.00 -4.47
C SER A 304 -14.48 29.30 -4.12
N SER A 305 -13.71 29.28 -3.04
CA SER A 305 -12.87 30.40 -2.58
C SER A 305 -11.40 30.28 -3.02
N SER A 306 -11.03 29.19 -3.70
CA SER A 306 -9.66 28.94 -4.15
C SER A 306 -9.32 29.73 -5.42
N PRO A 307 -8.04 30.00 -5.68
CA PRO A 307 -7.62 30.52 -6.98
C PRO A 307 -8.04 29.62 -8.14
N LEU A 308 -8.22 30.21 -9.32
CA LEU A 308 -8.45 29.44 -10.53
C LEU A 308 -7.12 28.90 -11.08
N VAL A 309 -7.16 27.70 -11.63
CA VAL A 309 -6.05 27.09 -12.36
C VAL A 309 -6.41 26.94 -13.83
N GLN A 310 -5.42 27.19 -14.70
CA GLN A 310 -5.60 27.01 -16.13
C GLN A 310 -5.22 25.58 -16.53
N LEU A 311 -6.08 24.93 -17.30
CA LEU A 311 -5.83 23.64 -17.91
C LEU A 311 -5.08 23.79 -19.25
N ARG A 312 -4.59 22.70 -19.81
CA ARG A 312 -3.85 22.69 -21.09
C ARG A 312 -4.67 23.16 -22.29
N ASP A 313 -5.97 22.98 -22.25
CA ASP A 313 -6.91 23.46 -23.27
C ASP A 313 -7.28 24.94 -23.13
N HIS A 314 -6.62 25.65 -22.20
CA HIS A 314 -6.83 27.06 -21.87
C HIS A 314 -8.13 27.36 -21.12
N THR A 315 -8.90 26.38 -20.72
CA THR A 315 -10.02 26.58 -19.80
C THR A 315 -9.53 26.83 -18.37
N TRP A 316 -10.38 27.41 -17.54
CA TRP A 316 -10.09 27.71 -16.14
C TRP A 316 -11.09 27.02 -15.24
N GLN A 317 -10.58 26.46 -14.14
CA GLN A 317 -11.40 25.85 -13.11
C GLN A 317 -10.89 26.19 -11.71
N PRO A 318 -11.73 26.10 -10.66
CA PRO A 318 -11.24 26.10 -9.29
C PRO A 318 -10.33 24.90 -9.04
N PHE A 319 -9.38 25.03 -8.12
CA PHE A 319 -8.69 23.85 -7.61
C PHE A 319 -9.25 23.45 -6.25
N VAL A 320 -9.13 22.18 -5.88
CA VAL A 320 -9.51 21.65 -4.57
C VAL A 320 -8.26 21.63 -3.70
N PRO A 321 -8.20 22.43 -2.61
CA PRO A 321 -6.99 22.58 -1.83
C PRO A 321 -6.72 21.39 -0.90
N SER A 322 -5.46 21.18 -0.54
CA SER A 322 -5.06 20.21 0.48
C SER A 322 -5.53 20.59 1.88
N ASN A 323 -5.61 21.89 2.16
CA ASN A 323 -6.12 22.44 3.42
C ASN A 323 -7.37 23.29 3.15
N ALA A 324 -8.52 22.85 3.65
CA ALA A 324 -9.81 23.51 3.40
C ALA A 324 -9.88 24.94 3.95
N ARG A 325 -9.13 25.28 5.00
CA ARG A 325 -9.12 26.63 5.59
C ARG A 325 -8.11 27.58 4.97
N THR A 326 -7.14 27.05 4.25
CA THR A 326 -6.10 27.86 3.61
C THR A 326 -6.01 27.44 2.14
N PRO A 327 -6.95 27.90 1.30
CA PRO A 327 -7.05 27.45 -0.08
C PRO A 327 -5.96 28.05 -0.96
N ARG A 328 -4.74 27.59 -0.78
CA ARG A 328 -3.56 27.93 -1.60
C ARG A 328 -2.91 26.67 -2.13
N ARG A 329 -2.25 26.77 -3.26
CA ARG A 329 -1.48 25.68 -3.84
C ARG A 329 -0.23 25.38 -3.01
N LEU A 330 -0.01 24.13 -2.70
CA LEU A 330 1.12 23.64 -1.93
C LEU A 330 2.03 22.78 -2.81
N MET A 331 2.72 23.39 -3.76
CA MET A 331 3.59 22.68 -4.71
C MET A 331 5.08 22.84 -4.43
N GLU A 332 5.46 23.85 -3.67
CA GLU A 332 6.86 24.25 -3.48
C GLU A 332 7.39 23.98 -2.10
N ILE A 333 6.61 23.34 -1.25
CA ILE A 333 7.03 22.97 0.09
C ILE A 333 7.38 21.49 0.14
N TRP A 334 8.30 21.14 1.02
CA TRP A 334 8.78 19.78 1.24
C TRP A 334 7.64 18.77 1.44
N TYR A 335 6.68 19.13 2.23
CA TYR A 335 5.53 18.34 2.65
C TYR A 335 4.39 19.24 3.07
N PRO A 336 3.18 18.78 2.99
CA PRO A 336 2.60 17.91 1.99
C PRO A 336 2.44 18.70 0.70
N THR A 337 2.41 17.99 -0.38
CA THR A 337 2.06 18.59 -1.66
C THR A 337 0.63 18.23 -2.03
N ASP A 338 0.04 18.97 -2.98
CA ASP A 338 -1.25 18.61 -3.55
C ASP A 338 -1.18 17.26 -4.29
N VAL A 339 0.03 16.78 -4.57
CA VAL A 339 0.28 15.53 -5.28
C VAL A 339 0.25 14.33 -4.34
N ASP A 340 0.79 14.47 -3.14
CA ASP A 340 1.14 13.39 -2.24
C ASP A 340 0.07 13.12 -1.19
N THR A 341 -0.10 14.05 -0.27
CA THR A 341 -1.06 13.97 0.82
C THR A 341 -2.30 14.83 0.56
N GLY A 342 -2.48 15.18 -0.69
CA GLY A 342 -3.50 16.10 -1.14
C GLY A 342 -4.91 15.52 -1.18
N PRO A 343 -5.85 16.29 -1.75
CA PRO A 343 -7.27 15.96 -1.69
C PRO A 343 -7.67 14.76 -2.55
N LEU A 344 -6.78 14.18 -3.38
CA LEU A 344 -7.03 12.91 -4.08
C LEU A 344 -7.30 11.74 -3.10
N HIS A 345 -6.80 11.81 -1.86
CA HIS A 345 -7.13 10.84 -0.83
C HIS A 345 -8.61 10.85 -0.44
N LEU A 346 -9.31 11.98 -0.62
CA LEU A 346 -10.76 12.03 -0.44
C LEU A 346 -11.49 11.09 -1.41
N ILE A 347 -10.99 10.98 -2.65
CA ILE A 347 -11.55 10.04 -3.64
C ILE A 347 -11.10 8.61 -3.32
N ARG A 348 -9.80 8.39 -3.05
CA ARG A 348 -9.26 7.07 -2.73
C ARG A 348 -10.02 6.40 -1.58
N LEU A 349 -10.28 7.14 -0.51
CA LEU A 349 -10.98 6.67 0.68
C LEU A 349 -12.50 6.91 0.62
N LYS A 350 -13.03 7.25 -0.57
CA LYS A 350 -14.47 7.41 -0.85
C LYS A 350 -15.19 8.49 -0.04
N ALA A 351 -14.43 9.42 0.54
CA ALA A 351 -14.99 10.60 1.20
C ALA A 351 -15.56 11.63 0.20
N LEU A 352 -15.14 11.54 -1.07
CA LEU A 352 -15.77 12.20 -2.22
C LEU A 352 -16.10 11.17 -3.29
N PRO A 353 -17.31 11.21 -3.90
CA PRO A 353 -17.63 10.38 -5.04
C PRO A 353 -16.67 10.64 -6.20
N ALA A 354 -16.19 9.58 -6.84
CA ALA A 354 -15.22 9.70 -7.94
C ALA A 354 -15.80 10.41 -9.18
N ASP A 355 -17.10 10.44 -9.34
CA ASP A 355 -17.85 11.10 -10.41
C ASP A 355 -18.41 12.48 -10.04
N SER A 356 -18.02 13.01 -8.86
CA SER A 356 -18.45 14.34 -8.42
C SER A 356 -17.71 15.46 -9.18
N PRO A 357 -18.29 16.69 -9.24
CA PRO A 357 -17.62 17.86 -9.82
C PRO A 357 -16.27 18.19 -9.16
N LEU A 358 -16.15 17.99 -7.85
CA LEU A 358 -14.87 18.16 -7.15
C LEU A 358 -13.83 17.15 -7.62
N ALA A 359 -14.23 15.91 -7.86
CA ALA A 359 -13.34 14.89 -8.42
C ALA A 359 -12.89 15.25 -9.85
N ASP A 360 -13.77 15.86 -10.66
CA ASP A 360 -13.38 16.39 -11.98
C ASP A 360 -12.31 17.47 -11.85
N PHE A 361 -12.51 18.44 -10.96
CA PHE A 361 -11.52 19.50 -10.74
C PHE A 361 -10.18 18.94 -10.28
N LEU A 362 -10.18 18.00 -9.34
CA LEU A 362 -8.98 17.34 -8.84
C LEU A 362 -8.23 16.59 -9.92
N LEU A 363 -8.92 15.73 -10.67
CA LEU A 363 -8.27 14.88 -11.67
C LEU A 363 -7.79 15.68 -12.87
N ASN A 364 -8.58 16.68 -13.33
CA ASN A 364 -8.16 17.55 -14.43
C ASN A 364 -6.93 18.38 -14.07
N ASP A 365 -6.93 18.99 -12.88
CA ASP A 365 -5.78 19.78 -12.42
C ASP A 365 -4.56 18.90 -12.18
N HIS A 366 -4.74 17.75 -11.55
CA HIS A 366 -3.67 16.78 -11.33
C HIS A 366 -3.05 16.35 -12.67
N GLU A 367 -3.87 15.99 -13.64
CA GLU A 367 -3.42 15.55 -14.96
C GLU A 367 -2.63 16.64 -15.68
N ASP A 368 -3.17 17.85 -15.74
CA ASP A 368 -2.63 18.91 -16.59
C ASP A 368 -1.49 19.68 -15.93
N ASN A 369 -1.53 19.85 -14.63
CA ASN A 369 -0.63 20.74 -13.92
C ASN A 369 0.33 20.04 -12.97
N LEU A 370 0.02 18.83 -12.51
CA LEU A 370 0.83 18.14 -11.50
C LEU A 370 1.50 16.89 -12.06
N PHE A 371 0.74 15.96 -12.60
CA PHE A 371 1.26 14.66 -13.01
C PHE A 371 2.25 14.73 -14.18
N LEU A 372 1.96 15.53 -15.20
CA LEU A 372 2.80 15.67 -16.39
C LEU A 372 3.93 16.68 -16.25
N LYS A 373 3.98 17.45 -15.18
CA LYS A 373 5.12 18.32 -14.87
C LYS A 373 6.14 17.56 -14.04
N GLY A 374 7.40 18.02 -14.07
CA GLY A 374 8.54 17.32 -13.49
C GLY A 374 8.40 16.91 -12.01
N TRP A 375 7.48 17.52 -11.27
CA TRP A 375 7.18 17.19 -9.89
C TRP A 375 6.22 16.01 -9.76
N GLY A 376 5.17 15.97 -10.56
CA GLY A 376 4.04 15.09 -10.31
C GLY A 376 4.30 13.61 -10.53
N ALA A 377 5.05 13.26 -11.57
CA ALA A 377 5.24 11.85 -11.93
C ALA A 377 6.34 11.13 -11.15
N ALA A 378 7.30 11.87 -10.60
CA ALA A 378 8.54 11.30 -10.11
C ALA A 378 9.03 11.83 -8.77
N ASN A 379 8.38 12.83 -8.19
CA ASN A 379 8.93 13.50 -7.01
C ASN A 379 8.71 12.72 -5.72
N GLU A 380 7.47 12.36 -5.44
CA GLU A 380 7.08 11.61 -4.26
C GLU A 380 6.18 10.43 -4.65
N PRO A 381 6.78 9.30 -5.04
CA PRO A 381 6.01 8.15 -5.52
C PRO A 381 5.31 7.37 -4.41
N VAL A 382 5.53 7.72 -3.14
CA VAL A 382 5.00 7.02 -1.95
C VAL A 382 3.48 6.97 -1.96
N TYR A 383 2.84 8.08 -2.29
CA TYR A 383 1.39 8.21 -2.23
C TYR A 383 0.84 8.55 -3.61
N ARG A 384 0.20 7.61 -4.27
CA ARG A 384 -0.32 7.78 -5.64
C ARG A 384 -1.80 7.44 -5.74
N PRO A 385 -2.67 8.17 -5.03
CA PRO A 385 -4.11 7.85 -4.97
C PRO A 385 -4.85 8.05 -6.30
N GLN A 386 -4.29 8.78 -7.26
CA GLN A 386 -4.94 9.03 -8.55
C GLN A 386 -5.21 7.76 -9.35
N GLY A 387 -4.39 6.73 -9.22
CA GLY A 387 -4.61 5.45 -9.92
C GLY A 387 -5.93 4.81 -9.52
N LEU A 388 -6.24 4.79 -8.23
CA LEU A 388 -7.50 4.30 -7.69
C LEU A 388 -8.68 5.20 -8.08
N ALA A 389 -8.49 6.54 -8.05
CA ALA A 389 -9.52 7.46 -8.51
C ALA A 389 -9.91 7.19 -9.97
N TYR A 390 -8.95 6.90 -10.84
CA TYR A 390 -9.23 6.50 -12.23
C TYR A 390 -9.94 5.14 -12.33
N LEU A 391 -9.58 4.16 -11.49
CA LEU A 391 -10.29 2.87 -11.43
C LEU A 391 -11.74 3.05 -11.02
N TYR A 392 -12.01 3.90 -10.01
CA TYR A 392 -13.38 4.17 -9.56
C TYR A 392 -14.23 4.85 -10.63
N ARG A 393 -13.61 5.56 -11.55
CA ARG A 393 -14.26 6.16 -12.73
C ARG A 393 -14.34 5.24 -13.95
N ASP A 394 -13.93 3.99 -13.82
CA ASP A 394 -13.81 3.03 -14.93
C ASP A 394 -12.94 3.57 -16.09
N ASN A 395 -11.84 4.26 -15.74
CA ASN A 395 -10.84 4.75 -16.69
C ASN A 395 -9.55 3.90 -16.61
N PRO A 396 -9.53 2.73 -17.27
CA PRO A 396 -8.41 1.80 -17.17
C PRO A 396 -7.13 2.33 -17.80
N GLU A 397 -7.19 3.18 -18.82
CA GLU A 397 -6.02 3.72 -19.51
C GLU A 397 -5.21 4.63 -18.59
N ALA A 398 -5.88 5.51 -17.84
CA ALA A 398 -5.24 6.40 -16.88
C ALA A 398 -4.72 5.63 -15.66
N ALA A 399 -5.45 4.63 -15.17
CA ALA A 399 -5.00 3.74 -14.10
C ALA A 399 -3.73 2.95 -14.49
N ILE A 400 -3.71 2.35 -15.68
CA ILE A 400 -2.55 1.62 -16.23
C ILE A 400 -1.34 2.56 -16.38
N ARG A 401 -1.55 3.78 -16.88
CA ARG A 401 -0.47 4.76 -16.98
C ARG A 401 0.10 5.10 -15.60
N THR A 402 -0.73 5.30 -14.61
CA THR A 402 -0.29 5.54 -13.22
C THR A 402 0.50 4.35 -12.68
N PHE A 403 0.01 3.14 -12.88
CA PHE A 403 0.68 1.91 -12.48
C PHE A 403 2.11 1.81 -13.04
N TYR A 404 2.29 1.97 -14.34
CA TYR A 404 3.62 1.93 -14.94
C TYR A 404 4.49 3.12 -14.58
N SER A 405 3.91 4.30 -14.39
CA SER A 405 4.63 5.47 -13.93
C SER A 405 5.21 5.25 -12.53
N GLN A 406 4.41 4.71 -11.61
CA GLN A 406 4.86 4.38 -10.26
C GLN A 406 5.94 3.29 -10.30
N MET A 407 5.75 2.24 -11.08
CA MET A 407 6.75 1.19 -11.28
C MET A 407 8.09 1.74 -11.79
N ALA A 408 8.06 2.70 -12.72
CA ALA A 408 9.27 3.31 -13.28
C ALA A 408 9.96 4.31 -12.35
N CYS A 409 9.19 5.01 -11.51
CA CYS A 409 9.67 6.14 -10.71
C CYS A 409 9.92 5.78 -9.24
N ALA A 410 9.20 4.79 -8.70
CA ALA A 410 9.15 4.51 -7.27
C ALA A 410 10.15 3.44 -6.81
N PHE A 411 10.79 2.73 -7.74
CA PHE A 411 11.62 1.57 -7.42
C PHE A 411 12.97 1.60 -8.13
N SER A 412 13.98 1.03 -7.49
CA SER A 412 15.26 0.76 -8.15
C SER A 412 15.08 -0.31 -9.23
N HIS A 413 15.94 -0.30 -10.26
CA HIS A 413 15.74 -1.15 -11.44
C HIS A 413 16.29 -2.56 -11.28
N THR A 414 17.07 -2.85 -10.23
CA THR A 414 17.73 -4.14 -10.06
C THR A 414 17.09 -4.99 -8.97
N VAL A 415 16.85 -4.39 -7.81
CA VAL A 415 16.31 -5.10 -6.63
C VAL A 415 14.94 -4.56 -6.20
N PHE A 416 14.41 -3.62 -6.96
CA PHE A 416 13.12 -2.98 -6.72
C PHE A 416 13.00 -2.36 -5.33
N GLU A 417 14.11 -1.86 -4.78
CA GLU A 417 14.08 -1.12 -3.52
C GLU A 417 13.22 0.14 -3.70
N PRO A 418 12.21 0.37 -2.85
CA PRO A 418 11.33 1.51 -2.97
C PRO A 418 12.03 2.83 -2.62
N VAL A 419 11.52 3.93 -3.14
CA VAL A 419 12.01 5.28 -2.91
C VAL A 419 10.88 6.13 -2.35
N GLU A 420 11.22 6.99 -1.40
CA GLU A 420 10.30 8.01 -0.91
C GLU A 420 10.38 9.27 -1.79
N HIS A 421 11.57 9.87 -1.86
CA HIS A 421 11.82 11.11 -2.60
C HIS A 421 12.83 10.88 -3.71
N ARG A 422 12.38 10.86 -4.95
CA ARG A 422 13.25 10.59 -6.07
C ARG A 422 14.27 11.70 -6.36
N TRP A 423 13.94 12.93 -6.01
CA TRP A 423 14.82 14.08 -6.19
C TRP A 423 15.98 14.16 -5.17
N MET A 424 15.91 13.42 -4.07
CA MET A 424 16.98 13.32 -3.08
C MET A 424 18.10 12.38 -3.51
N HIS A 425 18.70 12.64 -4.67
CA HIS A 425 19.86 11.90 -5.19
C HIS A 425 19.66 10.40 -5.39
N GLY A 426 18.44 9.94 -5.64
CA GLY A 426 18.15 8.52 -5.87
C GLY A 426 18.38 7.65 -4.63
N GLN A 427 18.22 8.20 -3.45
CA GLN A 427 18.28 7.42 -2.22
C GLN A 427 17.08 6.49 -2.13
N TYR A 428 17.38 5.21 -2.16
CA TYR A 428 16.42 4.14 -1.99
C TYR A 428 16.56 3.60 -0.57
N PHE A 429 15.65 3.96 0.31
CA PHE A 429 15.70 3.51 1.71
C PHE A 429 14.49 2.70 2.15
N GLY A 430 13.71 2.22 1.19
CA GLY A 430 12.74 1.17 1.40
C GLY A 430 11.50 1.54 2.20
N PRO A 431 10.84 2.72 1.96
CA PRO A 431 9.61 3.03 2.68
C PRO A 431 8.51 2.04 2.30
N PRO A 432 7.90 1.37 3.27
CA PRO A 432 6.91 0.35 3.01
C PRO A 432 5.63 0.90 2.36
N SER A 433 5.31 2.16 2.59
CA SER A 433 4.16 2.83 1.98
C SER A 433 4.23 2.88 0.44
N THR A 434 5.42 2.97 -0.13
CA THR A 434 5.61 2.89 -1.59
C THR A 434 5.26 1.51 -2.13
N ASP A 435 5.74 0.45 -1.47
CA ASP A 435 5.39 -0.93 -1.79
C ASP A 435 3.88 -1.18 -1.65
N GLY A 436 3.29 -0.67 -0.57
CA GLY A 436 1.88 -0.82 -0.28
C GLY A 436 1.01 -0.12 -1.32
N SER A 437 1.27 1.14 -1.62
CA SER A 437 0.46 1.92 -2.56
C SER A 437 0.52 1.39 -3.99
N TRP A 438 1.70 0.90 -4.42
CA TRP A 438 1.84 0.23 -5.71
C TRP A 438 1.03 -1.07 -5.74
N PHE A 439 1.11 -1.88 -4.68
CA PHE A 439 0.41 -3.15 -4.64
C PHE A 439 -1.12 -2.96 -4.54
N GLU A 440 -1.61 -1.98 -3.79
CA GLU A 440 -3.04 -1.67 -3.74
C GLU A 440 -3.59 -1.39 -5.14
N LEU A 441 -2.89 -0.55 -5.93
CA LEU A 441 -3.28 -0.28 -7.32
C LEU A 441 -3.19 -1.54 -8.20
N PHE A 442 -2.11 -2.31 -8.09
CA PHE A 442 -1.93 -3.56 -8.86
C PHE A 442 -3.02 -4.58 -8.56
N ARG A 443 -3.32 -4.76 -7.27
CA ARG A 443 -4.40 -5.65 -6.81
C ARG A 443 -5.74 -5.18 -7.38
N ASP A 444 -6.05 -3.91 -7.24
CA ASP A 444 -7.35 -3.35 -7.63
C ASP A 444 -7.56 -3.28 -9.15
N MET A 445 -6.49 -3.25 -9.93
CA MET A 445 -6.58 -3.45 -11.39
C MET A 445 -7.05 -4.85 -11.77
N LEU A 446 -6.74 -5.86 -10.94
CA LEU A 446 -7.02 -7.28 -11.18
C LEU A 446 -8.23 -7.79 -10.42
N ILE A 447 -8.38 -7.41 -9.15
CA ILE A 447 -9.48 -7.81 -8.28
C ILE A 447 -9.83 -6.70 -7.31
N ARG A 448 -11.09 -6.32 -7.24
CA ARG A 448 -11.56 -5.25 -6.36
C ARG A 448 -13.01 -5.45 -5.95
N GLU A 449 -13.34 -5.10 -4.72
CA GLU A 449 -14.70 -5.05 -4.20
C GLU A 449 -15.26 -3.62 -4.21
N THR A 450 -16.55 -3.49 -4.33
CA THR A 450 -17.27 -2.23 -4.15
C THR A 450 -18.23 -2.32 -2.96
N ASP A 451 -18.68 -1.17 -2.49
CA ASP A 451 -19.52 -1.08 -1.29
C ASP A 451 -20.93 -1.66 -1.50
N ASP A 452 -21.38 -1.84 -2.75
CA ASP A 452 -22.62 -2.52 -3.13
C ASP A 452 -22.46 -4.05 -3.24
N HIS A 453 -21.38 -4.59 -2.69
CA HIS A 453 -21.02 -6.01 -2.74
C HIS A 453 -20.78 -6.56 -4.17
N THR A 454 -20.30 -5.72 -5.09
CA THR A 454 -19.85 -6.16 -6.40
C THR A 454 -18.38 -6.58 -6.34
N LEU A 455 -18.05 -7.71 -6.94
CA LEU A 455 -16.68 -8.17 -7.16
C LEU A 455 -16.29 -7.92 -8.62
N LEU A 456 -15.26 -7.11 -8.83
CA LEU A 456 -14.71 -6.81 -10.16
C LEU A 456 -13.43 -7.60 -10.40
N LEU A 457 -13.34 -8.25 -11.53
CA LEU A 457 -12.16 -9.01 -11.98
C LEU A 457 -11.63 -8.44 -13.30
N GLY A 458 -10.33 -8.19 -13.38
CA GLY A 458 -9.64 -7.74 -14.58
C GLY A 458 -9.99 -6.32 -15.04
N GLN A 459 -10.45 -5.44 -14.14
CA GLN A 459 -10.98 -4.10 -14.49
C GLN A 459 -10.02 -3.29 -15.36
N ALA A 460 -8.73 -3.30 -15.06
CA ALA A 460 -7.74 -2.49 -15.76
C ALA A 460 -6.52 -3.30 -16.21
N THR A 461 -6.74 -4.49 -16.74
CA THR A 461 -5.65 -5.27 -17.33
C THR A 461 -5.09 -4.55 -18.57
N PRO A 462 -3.76 -4.34 -18.67
CA PRO A 462 -3.15 -3.89 -19.90
C PRO A 462 -3.50 -4.82 -21.07
N ARG A 463 -3.93 -4.27 -22.20
CA ARG A 463 -4.36 -5.09 -23.36
C ARG A 463 -3.28 -6.06 -23.83
N LYS A 464 -2.01 -5.69 -23.71
CA LYS A 464 -0.88 -6.58 -24.07
C LYS A 464 -0.79 -7.84 -23.19
N TRP A 465 -1.36 -7.82 -21.98
CA TRP A 465 -1.40 -8.99 -21.11
C TRP A 465 -2.40 -10.05 -21.60
N LEU A 466 -3.30 -9.65 -22.48
CA LEU A 466 -4.27 -10.55 -23.13
C LEU A 466 -3.96 -10.77 -24.62
N SER A 467 -2.68 -10.61 -25.03
CA SER A 467 -2.21 -11.10 -26.31
C SER A 467 -2.29 -12.63 -26.37
N ASP A 468 -2.36 -13.18 -27.57
CA ASP A 468 -2.53 -14.61 -27.79
C ASP A 468 -1.54 -15.49 -27.02
N GLY A 469 -2.03 -16.54 -26.37
CA GLY A 469 -1.25 -17.46 -25.54
C GLY A 469 -0.75 -16.85 -24.22
N LYS A 470 -1.30 -15.72 -23.78
CA LYS A 470 -0.97 -15.09 -22.50
C LYS A 470 -2.02 -15.40 -21.43
N GLU A 471 -1.54 -15.47 -20.18
CA GLU A 471 -2.32 -15.87 -19.02
C GLU A 471 -2.16 -14.86 -17.88
N ILE A 472 -3.23 -14.66 -17.13
CA ILE A 472 -3.24 -13.93 -15.85
C ILE A 472 -3.76 -14.89 -14.79
N GLU A 473 -3.05 -15.00 -13.67
CA GLU A 473 -3.45 -15.84 -12.54
C GLU A 473 -3.46 -15.02 -11.26
N VAL A 474 -4.57 -15.09 -10.54
CA VAL A 474 -4.68 -14.60 -9.17
C VAL A 474 -5.13 -15.76 -8.29
N SER A 475 -4.37 -16.07 -7.25
CA SER A 475 -4.66 -17.19 -6.37
C SER A 475 -4.79 -16.72 -4.93
N ARG A 476 -5.89 -17.11 -4.27
CA ARG A 476 -6.18 -16.84 -2.86
C ARG A 476 -6.12 -15.36 -2.50
N ALA A 477 -6.64 -14.49 -3.36
CA ALA A 477 -6.75 -13.07 -3.03
C ALA A 477 -7.80 -12.87 -1.94
N PRO A 478 -7.46 -12.23 -0.81
CA PRO A 478 -8.45 -11.87 0.20
C PRO A 478 -9.45 -10.87 -0.38
N THR A 479 -10.72 -11.09 -0.09
CA THR A 479 -11.83 -10.19 -0.40
C THR A 479 -12.79 -10.13 0.78
N TYR A 480 -13.69 -9.15 0.81
CA TYR A 480 -14.76 -9.08 1.82
C TYR A 480 -15.72 -10.28 1.76
N PHE A 481 -15.62 -11.11 0.74
CA PHE A 481 -16.44 -12.31 0.57
C PHE A 481 -15.69 -13.59 0.97
N GLY A 482 -14.38 -13.49 1.23
CA GLY A 482 -13.44 -14.58 1.45
C GLY A 482 -12.37 -14.65 0.35
N GLU A 483 -11.62 -15.73 0.32
CA GLU A 483 -10.56 -15.92 -0.68
C GLU A 483 -11.14 -16.21 -2.06
N VAL A 484 -10.66 -15.47 -3.07
CA VAL A 484 -11.04 -15.62 -4.47
C VAL A 484 -9.80 -16.00 -5.28
N SER A 485 -9.96 -16.94 -6.21
CA SER A 485 -8.94 -17.26 -7.21
C SER A 485 -9.54 -17.15 -8.60
N PHE A 486 -8.74 -16.72 -9.57
CA PHE A 486 -9.15 -16.75 -10.97
C PHE A 486 -7.96 -16.88 -11.92
N HIS A 487 -8.24 -17.40 -13.10
CA HIS A 487 -7.30 -17.56 -14.20
C HIS A 487 -7.94 -17.03 -15.49
N ILE A 488 -7.25 -16.15 -16.20
CA ILE A 488 -7.68 -15.65 -17.51
C ILE A 488 -6.67 -16.14 -18.55
N GLU A 489 -7.15 -16.79 -19.61
CA GLU A 489 -6.34 -17.25 -20.73
C GLU A 489 -6.82 -16.62 -22.04
N SER A 490 -5.88 -16.13 -22.84
CA SER A 490 -6.18 -15.48 -24.11
C SER A 490 -5.81 -16.35 -25.32
N HIS A 491 -6.80 -16.62 -26.13
CA HIS A 491 -6.68 -17.19 -27.46
C HIS A 491 -7.15 -16.15 -28.50
N SER A 492 -6.61 -14.95 -28.43
CA SER A 492 -7.10 -13.80 -29.19
C SER A 492 -6.96 -13.95 -30.71
N GLN A 493 -6.04 -14.78 -31.20
CA GLN A 493 -5.94 -15.12 -32.63
C GLN A 493 -7.11 -15.96 -33.11
N SER A 494 -7.61 -16.89 -32.30
CA SER A 494 -8.84 -17.62 -32.57
C SER A 494 -10.11 -16.84 -32.19
N GLY A 495 -9.94 -15.64 -31.62
CA GLY A 495 -11.03 -14.75 -31.25
C GLY A 495 -11.70 -15.07 -29.93
N THR A 496 -11.00 -15.70 -28.97
CA THR A 496 -11.59 -16.10 -27.69
C THR A 496 -10.69 -15.69 -26.52
N ILE A 497 -11.29 -15.23 -25.43
CA ILE A 497 -10.63 -15.06 -24.12
C ILE A 497 -11.52 -15.73 -23.08
N THR A 498 -10.90 -16.54 -22.20
CA THR A 498 -11.60 -17.33 -21.19
C THR A 498 -11.19 -16.88 -19.79
N ALA A 499 -12.07 -17.06 -18.81
CA ALA A 499 -11.79 -16.89 -17.39
C ALA A 499 -12.37 -18.06 -16.60
N GLU A 500 -11.57 -18.65 -15.74
CA GLU A 500 -11.99 -19.61 -14.73
C GLU A 500 -11.94 -18.90 -13.37
N ILE A 501 -13.00 -18.98 -12.56
CA ILE A 501 -13.16 -18.21 -11.34
C ILE A 501 -13.65 -19.11 -10.23
N ASP A 502 -12.91 -19.14 -9.11
CA ASP A 502 -13.29 -19.84 -7.90
C ASP A 502 -13.68 -18.83 -6.81
N LEU A 503 -14.93 -18.88 -6.40
CA LEU A 503 -15.52 -18.04 -5.34
C LEU A 503 -15.55 -18.79 -4.00
N PRO A 504 -15.51 -18.08 -2.87
CA PRO A 504 -15.58 -18.69 -1.53
C PRO A 504 -16.97 -19.31 -1.25
N GLU A 505 -17.01 -20.28 -0.34
CA GLU A 505 -18.26 -20.95 0.08
C GLU A 505 -19.26 -20.01 0.74
N SER A 506 -18.77 -19.00 1.44
CA SER A 506 -19.58 -18.05 2.20
C SER A 506 -20.53 -17.24 1.31
N GLY A 507 -20.26 -17.16 0.00
CA GLY A 507 -21.00 -16.26 -0.89
C GLY A 507 -20.78 -14.80 -0.48
N GLY A 508 -21.77 -13.94 -0.78
CA GLY A 508 -21.77 -12.54 -0.30
C GLY A 508 -21.65 -11.51 -1.41
N ALA A 509 -21.00 -11.81 -2.52
CA ALA A 509 -21.05 -10.94 -3.69
C ALA A 509 -22.46 -10.93 -4.28
N THR A 510 -23.03 -9.74 -4.48
CA THR A 510 -24.32 -9.56 -5.14
C THR A 510 -24.18 -9.52 -6.65
N MET A 511 -22.98 -9.22 -7.12
CA MET A 511 -22.63 -9.12 -8.54
C MET A 511 -21.19 -9.53 -8.76
N LEU A 512 -20.93 -10.24 -9.85
CA LEU A 512 -19.61 -10.52 -10.38
C LEU A 512 -19.47 -9.84 -11.75
N LEU A 513 -18.49 -8.95 -11.87
CA LEU A 513 -18.11 -8.28 -13.10
C LEU A 513 -16.75 -8.76 -13.58
N ILE A 514 -16.68 -9.32 -14.77
CA ILE A 514 -15.45 -9.85 -15.36
C ILE A 514 -15.13 -9.06 -16.62
N ARG A 515 -13.94 -8.44 -16.68
CA ARG A 515 -13.52 -7.69 -17.86
C ARG A 515 -12.47 -8.44 -18.65
N LEU A 516 -12.83 -8.80 -19.88
CA LEU A 516 -11.97 -9.54 -20.79
C LEU A 516 -11.55 -8.61 -21.94
N ARG A 517 -10.45 -7.88 -21.78
CA ARG A 517 -10.02 -6.80 -22.67
C ARG A 517 -9.24 -7.33 -23.88
N HIS A 518 -9.90 -7.42 -25.04
CA HIS A 518 -9.24 -7.87 -26.27
C HIS A 518 -8.02 -7.01 -26.63
N PRO A 519 -6.85 -7.60 -27.00
CA PRO A 519 -5.63 -6.83 -27.27
C PRO A 519 -5.77 -5.78 -28.36
N ALA A 520 -6.61 -6.03 -29.39
CA ALA A 520 -6.90 -5.07 -30.45
C ALA A 520 -8.23 -4.32 -30.23
N ALA A 521 -8.72 -4.22 -28.99
CA ALA A 521 -9.95 -3.50 -28.62
C ALA A 521 -11.19 -3.91 -29.47
N LYS A 522 -11.29 -5.17 -29.88
CA LYS A 522 -12.48 -5.66 -30.54
C LYS A 522 -13.62 -5.80 -29.52
N PRO A 523 -14.87 -5.48 -29.90
CA PRO A 523 -16.00 -5.67 -29.00
C PRO A 523 -16.32 -7.15 -28.84
N ILE A 524 -16.87 -7.52 -27.68
CA ILE A 524 -17.41 -8.88 -27.46
C ILE A 524 -18.61 -9.11 -28.38
N ARG A 525 -18.65 -10.26 -29.05
CA ARG A 525 -19.76 -10.69 -29.93
C ARG A 525 -20.72 -11.62 -29.23
N SER A 526 -20.17 -12.53 -28.43
CA SER A 526 -20.96 -13.50 -27.66
C SER A 526 -20.22 -13.93 -26.42
N VAL A 527 -20.97 -14.37 -25.44
CA VAL A 527 -20.46 -14.88 -24.15
C VAL A 527 -21.11 -16.22 -23.85
N SER A 528 -20.36 -17.13 -23.25
CA SER A 528 -20.91 -18.28 -22.55
C SER A 528 -20.44 -18.30 -21.10
N VAL A 529 -21.30 -18.74 -20.19
CA VAL A 529 -21.01 -18.98 -18.78
C VAL A 529 -21.36 -20.43 -18.46
N ASN A 530 -20.41 -21.19 -17.95
CA ASN A 530 -20.54 -22.62 -17.66
C ASN A 530 -21.11 -23.40 -18.86
N GLY A 531 -20.61 -23.09 -20.08
CA GLY A 531 -21.01 -23.70 -21.33
C GLY A 531 -22.38 -23.28 -21.88
N GLN A 532 -23.11 -22.40 -21.20
CA GLN A 532 -24.42 -21.88 -21.63
C GLN A 532 -24.29 -20.48 -22.24
N ALA A 533 -25.05 -20.20 -23.31
CA ALA A 533 -25.07 -18.85 -23.90
C ALA A 533 -25.53 -17.81 -22.88
N TRP A 534 -24.79 -16.71 -22.78
CA TRP A 534 -25.01 -15.66 -21.81
C TRP A 534 -25.30 -14.33 -22.50
N GLN A 535 -26.27 -13.58 -21.99
CA GLN A 535 -26.74 -12.34 -22.64
C GLN A 535 -26.38 -11.07 -21.88
N ASP A 536 -26.04 -11.17 -20.58
CA ASP A 536 -25.71 -10.00 -19.77
C ASP A 536 -24.20 -9.67 -19.87
N PHE A 537 -23.87 -8.90 -20.93
CA PHE A 537 -22.53 -8.39 -21.17
C PHE A 537 -22.56 -7.06 -21.93
N ASP A 538 -21.54 -6.23 -21.74
CA ASP A 538 -21.32 -5.00 -22.49
C ASP A 538 -20.27 -5.23 -23.57
N PRO A 539 -20.64 -5.22 -24.87
CA PRO A 539 -19.69 -5.44 -25.95
C PRO A 539 -18.56 -4.40 -26.01
N GLY A 540 -18.86 -3.14 -25.79
CA GLY A 540 -17.91 -2.03 -25.95
C GLY A 540 -16.98 -1.85 -24.77
N LYS A 541 -17.49 -2.03 -23.56
CA LYS A 541 -16.71 -1.99 -22.32
C LYS A 541 -16.05 -3.33 -21.98
N GLU A 542 -16.38 -4.39 -22.70
CA GLU A 542 -15.82 -5.74 -22.54
C GLU A 542 -16.10 -6.35 -21.16
N TRP A 543 -17.25 -5.98 -20.54
CA TRP A 543 -17.70 -6.51 -19.27
C TRP A 543 -18.69 -7.67 -19.45
N VAL A 544 -18.48 -8.76 -18.70
CA VAL A 544 -19.47 -9.81 -18.47
C VAL A 544 -20.01 -9.64 -17.06
N ARG A 545 -21.35 -9.66 -16.93
CA ARG A 545 -22.04 -9.46 -15.66
C ARG A 545 -22.77 -10.74 -15.25
N ILE A 546 -22.56 -11.16 -13.98
CA ILE A 546 -23.27 -12.28 -13.37
C ILE A 546 -23.92 -11.77 -12.08
N GLU A 547 -25.25 -11.56 -12.12
CA GLU A 547 -26.01 -11.15 -10.96
C GLU A 547 -26.23 -12.32 -10.01
N LYS A 548 -26.10 -12.07 -8.71
CA LYS A 548 -26.31 -13.04 -7.63
C LYS A 548 -25.61 -14.37 -7.91
N PRO A 549 -24.27 -14.37 -8.00
CA PRO A 549 -23.53 -15.59 -8.27
C PRO A 549 -23.85 -16.67 -7.21
N THR A 550 -24.29 -17.83 -7.65
CA THR A 550 -24.70 -18.96 -6.80
C THR A 550 -23.73 -20.15 -6.88
N GLU A 551 -22.95 -20.20 -7.95
CA GLU A 551 -21.97 -21.25 -8.15
C GLU A 551 -20.65 -20.89 -7.50
N ARG A 552 -19.90 -21.90 -7.10
CA ARG A 552 -18.54 -21.71 -6.57
C ARG A 552 -17.51 -21.57 -7.68
N HIS A 553 -17.79 -22.16 -8.82
CA HIS A 553 -16.90 -22.16 -9.97
C HIS A 553 -17.64 -21.63 -11.20
N TYR A 554 -17.00 -20.71 -11.91
CA TYR A 554 -17.48 -20.14 -13.16
C TYR A 554 -16.44 -20.27 -14.25
N GLU A 555 -16.87 -20.82 -15.39
CA GLU A 555 -16.14 -20.78 -16.65
C GLU A 555 -16.80 -19.72 -17.55
N VAL A 556 -16.10 -18.65 -17.85
CA VAL A 556 -16.60 -17.57 -18.72
C VAL A 556 -15.78 -17.54 -19.99
N SER A 557 -16.46 -17.55 -21.13
CA SER A 557 -15.79 -17.47 -22.45
C SER A 557 -16.40 -16.33 -23.26
N ALA A 558 -15.58 -15.37 -23.67
CA ALA A 558 -15.96 -14.27 -24.54
C ALA A 558 -15.37 -14.46 -25.94
N SER A 559 -16.22 -14.29 -26.97
CA SER A 559 -15.79 -14.33 -28.38
C SER A 559 -15.81 -12.92 -28.98
N TYR A 560 -14.84 -12.64 -29.89
CA TYR A 560 -14.58 -11.32 -30.47
C TYR A 560 -14.64 -11.30 -32.00
#